data_50622cfe8f90b9f5572f75781ee2dad9
#
_entry.id   50622cfe8f90b9f5572f75781ee2dad9
#
_cell.length_a   1.000
_cell.length_b   1.000
_cell.length_c   1.000
_cell.angle_alpha   90.00
_cell.angle_beta   90.00
_cell.angle_gamma   90.00
#
_symmetry.space_group_name_H-M   'P 1'
#
loop_
_entity.id
_entity.type
_entity.pdbx_description
1 polymer ?
#
loop_
_entity_poly.entity_id
_entity_poly.type
_entity_poly.pdbx_seq_one_letter_code
_entity_poly.pdbx_strand_id
1 'polypeptide(L)'
;TGHHPFLFIGSGFSHRYMGTKNWVDLLKYFCVEFSGDEFKYSYYNSLVNGNEFYGKEPKIASLLEKDYAKAVYTLDKYNTFKQENKDLIHQNVSVLKIAIANHLKKINFDENLPEIKLLKEISKRHVAGIITTNYDNLLDAIFEGYKSYIGQEELIFTNLTGVGEIYKIHGSVDKPESIIITEEDYKKFEELSAYLIAKILTI
;
A
#
# COMPACT_ATOMS: atom_id res chain seq x y z
N THR A 1 25.43 -22.43 10.95
CA THR A 1 24.75 -21.69 9.85
C THR A 1 23.50 -21.09 10.43
N GLY A 2 23.58 -19.80 10.85
CA GLY A 2 22.42 -19.11 11.40
C GLY A 2 21.48 -18.72 10.27
N HIS A 3 20.29 -19.32 10.23
CA HIS A 3 19.22 -18.84 9.38
C HIS A 3 18.67 -17.55 10.00
N HIS A 4 18.75 -16.44 9.29
CA HIS A 4 18.11 -15.20 9.71
C HIS A 4 16.63 -15.25 9.32
N PRO A 5 15.72 -14.74 10.18
CA PRO A 5 14.30 -14.78 9.90
C PRO A 5 13.88 -13.75 8.83
N PHE A 6 12.82 -14.08 8.11
CA PHE A 6 12.00 -13.11 7.42
C PHE A 6 10.98 -12.51 8.40
N LEU A 7 10.75 -11.21 8.32
CA LEU A 7 9.71 -10.52 9.08
C LEU A 7 8.48 -10.31 8.21
N PHE A 8 7.30 -10.67 8.72
CA PHE A 8 6.04 -10.29 8.11
C PHE A 8 5.48 -9.06 8.83
N ILE A 9 5.40 -7.92 8.13
CA ILE A 9 5.04 -6.63 8.73
C ILE A 9 3.80 -6.06 8.03
N GLY A 10 2.78 -5.76 8.82
CA GLY A 10 1.53 -5.17 8.37
C GLY A 10 1.33 -3.73 8.83
N SER A 11 0.15 -3.16 8.51
CA SER A 11 -0.20 -1.75 8.71
C SER A 11 -0.11 -1.24 10.15
N GLY A 12 -0.22 -2.11 11.15
CA GLY A 12 -0.05 -1.73 12.55
C GLY A 12 1.33 -1.15 12.87
N PHE A 13 2.35 -1.56 12.13
CA PHE A 13 3.70 -1.01 12.25
C PHE A 13 3.76 0.45 11.78
N SER A 14 3.26 0.73 10.60
CA SER A 14 3.21 2.10 10.09
C SER A 14 2.26 2.99 10.90
N HIS A 15 1.16 2.44 11.39
CA HIS A 15 0.27 3.15 12.31
C HIS A 15 1.01 3.60 13.59
N ARG A 16 1.81 2.71 14.20
CA ARG A 16 2.56 3.02 15.42
C ARG A 16 3.61 4.12 15.21
N TYR A 17 4.40 4.06 14.15
CA TYR A 17 5.59 4.89 13.99
C TYR A 17 5.40 6.11 13.09
N MET A 18 4.41 6.09 12.21
CA MET A 18 4.08 7.20 11.30
C MET A 18 2.71 7.83 11.63
N GLY A 19 1.89 7.20 12.47
CA GLY A 19 0.51 7.64 12.70
C GLY A 19 -0.38 7.48 11.46
N THR A 20 -0.01 6.57 10.53
CA THR A 20 -0.84 6.30 9.35
C THR A 20 -2.21 5.78 9.76
N LYS A 21 -3.19 6.07 8.94
CA LYS A 21 -4.54 5.54 9.11
C LYS A 21 -4.55 4.03 8.86
N ASN A 22 -5.38 3.29 9.61
CA ASN A 22 -5.74 1.93 9.19
C ASN A 22 -6.57 1.99 7.91
N TRP A 23 -6.84 0.83 7.30
CA TRP A 23 -7.54 0.78 6.02
C TRP A 23 -8.92 1.43 6.03
N VAL A 24 -9.74 1.14 7.03
CA VAL A 24 -11.07 1.73 7.17
C VAL A 24 -11.01 3.26 7.31
N ASP A 25 -10.10 3.76 8.14
CA ASP A 25 -9.94 5.20 8.36
C ASP A 25 -9.31 5.92 7.16
N LEU A 26 -8.50 5.22 6.37
CA LEU A 26 -8.00 5.74 5.08
C LEU A 26 -9.14 5.92 4.08
N LEU A 27 -10.03 4.92 3.94
CA LEU A 27 -11.20 5.00 3.06
C LEU A 27 -12.15 6.10 3.51
N LYS A 28 -12.44 6.22 4.82
CA LYS A 28 -13.24 7.32 5.37
C LYS A 28 -12.64 8.69 5.06
N TYR A 29 -11.33 8.82 5.23
CA TYR A 29 -10.63 10.07 4.91
C TYR A 29 -10.86 10.50 3.47
N PHE A 30 -10.66 9.60 2.50
CA PHE A 30 -10.88 9.91 1.09
C PHE A 30 -12.35 10.14 0.73
N CYS A 31 -13.28 9.47 1.41
CA CYS A 31 -14.71 9.75 1.28
C CYS A 31 -15.03 11.21 1.64
N VAL A 32 -14.53 11.69 2.78
CA VAL A 32 -14.75 13.08 3.23
C VAL A 32 -13.98 14.06 2.34
N GLU A 33 -12.75 13.75 1.97
CA GLU A 33 -11.89 14.63 1.17
C GLU A 33 -12.54 15.02 -0.17
N PHE A 34 -13.10 14.04 -0.89
CA PHE A 34 -13.68 14.36 -2.20
C PHE A 34 -15.11 14.91 -2.13
N SER A 35 -15.93 14.40 -1.20
CA SER A 35 -17.36 14.71 -1.15
C SER A 35 -17.71 15.84 -0.19
N GLY A 36 -16.88 16.10 0.83
CA GLY A 36 -17.21 16.98 1.96
C GLY A 36 -18.25 16.38 2.92
N ASP A 37 -18.65 15.12 2.73
CA ASP A 37 -19.72 14.44 3.49
C ASP A 37 -19.13 13.35 4.39
N GLU A 38 -19.25 13.50 5.70
CA GLU A 38 -18.79 12.54 6.70
C GLU A 38 -19.55 11.19 6.68
N PHE A 39 -20.77 11.19 6.11
CA PHE A 39 -21.60 10.00 5.99
C PHE A 39 -21.33 9.20 4.72
N LYS A 40 -20.49 9.69 3.80
CA LYS A 40 -20.24 9.05 2.51
C LYS A 40 -19.72 7.62 2.64
N TYR A 41 -18.81 7.37 3.58
CA TYR A 41 -18.34 6.00 3.87
C TYR A 41 -19.48 5.10 4.38
N SER A 42 -20.33 5.62 5.28
CA SER A 42 -21.49 4.87 5.81
C SER A 42 -22.48 4.51 4.71
N TYR A 43 -22.70 5.42 3.76
CA TYR A 43 -23.49 5.16 2.57
C TYR A 43 -22.91 4.00 1.75
N TYR A 44 -21.61 4.00 1.43
CA TYR A 44 -21.00 2.88 0.72
C TYR A 44 -21.09 1.57 1.51
N ASN A 45 -20.85 1.62 2.82
CA ASN A 45 -20.97 0.44 3.67
C ASN A 45 -22.39 -0.16 3.67
N SER A 46 -23.43 0.68 3.50
CA SER A 46 -24.81 0.21 3.38
C SER A 46 -25.14 -0.49 2.05
N LEU A 47 -24.34 -0.22 1.00
CA LEU A 47 -24.51 -0.84 -0.32
C LEU A 47 -23.79 -2.20 -0.43
N VAL A 48 -22.91 -2.52 0.53
CA VAL A 48 -22.08 -3.71 0.50
C VAL A 48 -22.64 -4.77 1.44
N ASN A 49 -22.89 -5.98 0.94
CA ASN A 49 -23.36 -7.11 1.72
C ASN A 49 -22.22 -7.68 2.57
N GLY A 50 -22.55 -8.28 3.74
CA GLY A 50 -21.54 -8.83 4.67
C GLY A 50 -20.80 -10.08 4.21
N ASN A 51 -21.15 -10.65 3.06
CA ASN A 51 -20.61 -11.92 2.53
C ASN A 51 -19.70 -11.72 1.33
N GLU A 52 -19.00 -10.57 1.25
CA GLU A 52 -18.01 -10.32 0.19
C GLU A 52 -16.76 -11.19 0.41
N PHE A 53 -16.29 -11.85 -0.65
CA PHE A 53 -15.19 -12.82 -0.59
C PHE A 53 -13.89 -12.21 -0.03
N TYR A 54 -13.56 -10.97 -0.44
CA TYR A 54 -12.37 -10.24 0.03
C TYR A 54 -12.65 -9.30 1.22
N GLY A 55 -13.83 -9.38 1.84
CA GLY A 55 -14.28 -8.44 2.84
C GLY A 55 -14.97 -7.22 2.23
N LYS A 56 -15.47 -6.33 3.10
CA LYS A 56 -16.24 -5.16 2.66
C LYS A 56 -15.37 -4.04 2.11
N GLU A 57 -14.19 -3.87 2.65
CA GLU A 57 -13.31 -2.73 2.36
C GLU A 57 -12.88 -2.66 0.90
N PRO A 58 -12.48 -3.76 0.21
CA PRO A 58 -12.17 -3.72 -1.22
C PRO A 58 -13.35 -3.30 -2.08
N LYS A 59 -14.56 -3.71 -1.71
CA LYS A 59 -15.79 -3.33 -2.40
C LYS A 59 -16.11 -1.85 -2.22
N ILE A 60 -15.98 -1.35 -0.99
CA ILE A 60 -16.13 0.07 -0.66
C ILE A 60 -15.08 0.89 -1.42
N ALA A 61 -13.83 0.42 -1.47
CA ALA A 61 -12.77 1.06 -2.23
C ALA A 61 -13.09 1.15 -3.73
N SER A 62 -13.72 0.11 -4.31
CA SER A 62 -14.18 0.13 -5.71
C SER A 62 -15.28 1.16 -5.96
N LEU A 63 -16.20 1.36 -5.02
CA LEU A 63 -17.24 2.40 -5.10
C LEU A 63 -16.62 3.80 -4.96
N LEU A 64 -15.73 3.96 -3.98
CA LEU A 64 -14.99 5.20 -3.76
C LEU A 64 -14.16 5.58 -4.99
N GLU A 65 -13.44 4.64 -5.60
CA GLU A 65 -12.61 4.89 -6.77
C GLU A 65 -13.39 5.50 -7.93
N LYS A 66 -14.59 4.99 -8.21
CA LYS A 66 -15.47 5.50 -9.27
C LYS A 66 -15.92 6.94 -8.99
N ASP A 67 -16.40 7.20 -7.78
CA ASP A 67 -16.88 8.53 -7.40
C ASP A 67 -15.73 9.53 -7.28
N TYR A 68 -14.58 9.09 -6.75
CA TYR A 68 -13.36 9.90 -6.65
C TYR A 68 -12.85 10.30 -8.04
N ALA A 69 -12.79 9.36 -8.98
CA ALA A 69 -12.40 9.64 -10.35
C ALA A 69 -13.36 10.67 -11.00
N LYS A 70 -14.67 10.50 -10.83
CA LYS A 70 -15.63 11.48 -11.33
C LYS A 70 -15.36 12.87 -10.74
N ALA A 71 -15.11 12.98 -9.43
CA ALA A 71 -14.82 14.26 -8.79
C ALA A 71 -13.52 14.89 -9.32
N VAL A 72 -12.45 14.12 -9.47
CA VAL A 72 -11.16 14.60 -10.00
C VAL A 72 -11.31 15.16 -11.41
N TYR A 73 -12.10 14.52 -12.28
CA TYR A 73 -12.26 14.99 -13.65
C TYR A 73 -13.27 16.11 -13.82
N THR A 74 -14.19 16.33 -12.87
CA THR A 74 -15.28 17.33 -13.02
C THR A 74 -15.13 18.56 -12.14
N LEU A 75 -14.36 18.49 -11.04
CA LEU A 75 -14.25 19.61 -10.09
C LEU A 75 -12.92 20.35 -10.25
N ASP A 76 -13.02 21.68 -10.26
CA ASP A 76 -11.85 22.57 -10.43
C ASP A 76 -10.84 22.48 -9.29
N LYS A 77 -11.27 22.09 -8.07
CA LYS A 77 -10.37 21.92 -6.93
C LYS A 77 -9.23 20.90 -7.19
N TYR A 78 -9.39 20.01 -8.18
CA TYR A 78 -8.39 19.02 -8.55
C TYR A 78 -7.50 19.43 -9.73
N ASN A 79 -7.58 20.68 -10.23
CA ASN A 79 -6.77 21.11 -11.37
C ASN A 79 -5.27 21.01 -11.07
N THR A 80 -4.83 21.44 -9.88
CA THR A 80 -3.42 21.30 -9.44
C THR A 80 -3.02 19.83 -9.35
N PHE A 81 -3.83 19.00 -8.71
CA PHE A 81 -3.58 17.56 -8.61
C PHE A 81 -3.42 16.90 -9.98
N LYS A 82 -4.28 17.25 -10.95
CA LYS A 82 -4.18 16.74 -12.34
C LYS A 82 -2.89 17.15 -13.01
N GLN A 83 -2.45 18.39 -12.83
CA GLN A 83 -1.19 18.87 -13.43
C GLN A 83 0.04 18.20 -12.82
N GLU A 84 0.08 18.09 -11.48
CA GLU A 84 1.19 17.45 -10.76
C GLU A 84 1.33 15.96 -11.07
N ASN A 85 0.24 15.29 -11.42
CA ASN A 85 0.20 13.84 -11.67
C ASN A 85 -0.12 13.48 -13.14
N LYS A 86 0.11 14.41 -14.05
CA LYS A 86 -0.26 14.32 -15.46
C LYS A 86 0.22 13.02 -16.11
N ASP A 87 1.47 12.64 -15.90
CA ASP A 87 2.06 11.48 -16.56
C ASP A 87 1.41 10.16 -16.09
N LEU A 88 1.17 10.01 -14.79
CA LEU A 88 0.47 8.84 -14.25
C LEU A 88 -0.99 8.77 -14.74
N ILE A 89 -1.67 9.92 -14.81
CA ILE A 89 -3.04 10.00 -15.31
C ILE A 89 -3.10 9.62 -16.80
N HIS A 90 -2.14 10.07 -17.62
CA HIS A 90 -2.06 9.69 -19.04
C HIS A 90 -1.75 8.20 -19.24
N GLN A 91 -1.09 7.56 -18.27
CA GLN A 91 -0.87 6.11 -18.24
C GLN A 91 -2.09 5.33 -17.70
N ASN A 92 -3.22 5.99 -17.48
CA ASN A 92 -4.46 5.43 -16.92
C ASN A 92 -4.31 4.85 -15.51
N VAL A 93 -3.35 5.35 -14.73
CA VAL A 93 -3.26 4.99 -13.31
C VAL A 93 -4.46 5.56 -12.57
N SER A 94 -5.04 4.76 -11.69
CA SER A 94 -6.19 5.17 -10.85
C SER A 94 -5.88 6.44 -10.06
N VAL A 95 -6.69 7.47 -10.23
CA VAL A 95 -6.52 8.75 -9.52
C VAL A 95 -6.68 8.60 -8.01
N LEU A 96 -7.45 7.62 -7.53
CA LEU A 96 -7.53 7.29 -6.11
C LEU A 96 -6.20 6.71 -5.61
N LYS A 97 -5.58 5.78 -6.34
CA LYS A 97 -4.27 5.21 -5.98
C LYS A 97 -3.17 6.28 -5.97
N ILE A 98 -3.19 7.18 -6.94
CA ILE A 98 -2.29 8.35 -6.96
C ILE A 98 -2.49 9.23 -5.72
N ALA A 99 -3.74 9.53 -5.37
CA ALA A 99 -4.06 10.34 -4.20
C ALA A 99 -3.63 9.67 -2.88
N ILE A 100 -3.84 8.35 -2.75
CA ILE A 100 -3.37 7.55 -1.62
C ILE A 100 -1.84 7.61 -1.51
N ALA A 101 -1.14 7.40 -2.61
CA ALA A 101 0.33 7.47 -2.63
C ALA A 101 0.83 8.85 -2.21
N ASN A 102 0.25 9.91 -2.76
CA ASN A 102 0.61 11.29 -2.42
C ASN A 102 0.29 11.64 -0.96
N HIS A 103 -0.80 11.09 -0.40
CA HIS A 103 -1.16 11.28 1.01
C HIS A 103 -0.13 10.60 1.92
N LEU A 104 0.18 9.34 1.68
CA LEU A 104 1.11 8.57 2.51
C LEU A 104 2.55 9.08 2.43
N LYS A 105 3.01 9.56 1.28
CA LYS A 105 4.34 10.17 1.10
C LYS A 105 4.56 11.45 1.94
N LYS A 106 3.51 12.12 2.35
CA LYS A 106 3.59 13.32 3.19
C LYS A 106 3.74 13.01 4.68
N ILE A 107 3.54 11.77 5.09
CA ILE A 107 3.60 11.36 6.49
C ILE A 107 5.06 11.01 6.83
N ASN A 108 5.62 11.72 7.80
CA ASN A 108 6.97 11.48 8.29
C ASN A 108 6.94 10.64 9.56
N PHE A 109 8.07 10.08 9.93
CA PHE A 109 8.28 9.39 11.20
C PHE A 109 9.49 9.97 11.93
N ASP A 110 9.55 9.78 13.25
CA ASP A 110 10.70 10.20 14.05
C ASP A 110 11.78 9.11 14.06
N GLU A 111 12.86 9.37 13.32
CA GLU A 111 14.03 8.49 13.26
C GLU A 111 14.78 8.36 14.59
N ASN A 112 14.53 9.27 15.54
CA ASN A 112 15.22 9.29 16.82
C ASN A 112 14.58 8.40 17.87
N LEU A 113 13.41 7.83 17.60
CA LEU A 113 12.77 6.87 18.50
C LEU A 113 13.73 5.71 18.81
N PRO A 114 13.88 5.32 20.11
CA PRO A 114 14.77 4.23 20.51
C PRO A 114 14.47 2.93 19.78
N GLU A 115 13.21 2.61 19.56
CA GLU A 115 12.77 1.42 18.84
C GLU A 115 13.20 1.44 17.36
N ILE A 116 13.13 2.60 16.68
CA ILE A 116 13.57 2.75 15.29
C ILE A 116 15.09 2.56 15.21
N LYS A 117 15.85 3.15 16.13
CA LYS A 117 17.31 2.96 16.21
C LYS A 117 17.66 1.48 16.42
N LEU A 118 16.96 0.80 17.34
CA LEU A 118 17.15 -0.62 17.57
C LEU A 118 16.84 -1.46 16.33
N LEU A 119 15.75 -1.16 15.62
CA LEU A 119 15.38 -1.85 14.39
C LEU A 119 16.45 -1.64 13.31
N LYS A 120 16.98 -0.42 13.14
CA LYS A 120 18.10 -0.14 12.23
C LYS A 120 19.37 -0.96 12.58
N GLU A 121 19.64 -1.19 13.87
CA GLU A 121 20.78 -2.05 14.27
C GLU A 121 20.51 -3.55 14.02
N ILE A 122 19.30 -4.03 14.32
CA ILE A 122 18.91 -5.42 14.09
C ILE A 122 18.91 -5.76 12.59
N SER A 123 18.49 -4.82 11.74
CA SER A 123 18.44 -4.99 10.29
C SER A 123 19.80 -5.38 9.70
N LYS A 124 20.86 -4.82 10.23
CA LYS A 124 22.25 -5.02 9.72
C LYS A 124 22.76 -6.45 9.87
N ARG A 125 22.21 -7.26 10.77
CA ARG A 125 22.81 -8.54 11.17
C ARG A 125 21.87 -9.71 11.37
N HIS A 126 20.56 -9.45 11.59
CA HIS A 126 19.68 -10.48 12.14
C HIS A 126 18.38 -10.72 11.36
N VAL A 127 18.16 -10.03 10.25
CA VAL A 127 16.97 -10.16 9.43
C VAL A 127 17.39 -10.51 8.01
N ALA A 128 16.87 -11.61 7.46
CA ALA A 128 17.14 -11.99 6.08
C ALA A 128 16.36 -11.10 5.10
N GLY A 129 15.08 -10.88 5.38
CA GLY A 129 14.24 -10.05 4.53
C GLY A 129 12.90 -9.70 5.20
N ILE A 130 12.10 -8.94 4.48
CA ILE A 130 10.80 -8.49 4.96
C ILE A 130 9.75 -8.78 3.89
N ILE A 131 8.59 -9.26 4.34
CA ILE A 131 7.38 -9.34 3.53
C ILE A 131 6.38 -8.35 4.13
N THR A 132 5.83 -7.46 3.32
CA THR A 132 4.89 -6.45 3.81
C THR A 132 3.72 -6.21 2.87
N THR A 133 2.57 -5.92 3.47
CA THR A 133 1.37 -5.40 2.79
C THR A 133 1.28 -3.87 2.84
N ASN A 134 2.24 -3.19 3.49
CA ASN A 134 2.24 -1.74 3.64
C ASN A 134 2.72 -1.06 2.35
N TYR A 135 2.11 0.05 2.01
CA TYR A 135 2.43 0.83 0.81
C TYR A 135 3.55 1.85 1.04
N ASP A 136 3.70 2.32 2.29
CA ASP A 136 4.63 3.40 2.66
C ASP A 136 6.11 2.97 2.58
N ASN A 137 7.02 3.93 2.78
CA ASN A 137 8.47 3.73 2.69
C ASN A 137 9.15 3.67 4.07
N LEU A 138 8.39 3.44 5.16
CA LEU A 138 8.97 3.34 6.50
C LEU A 138 10.00 2.20 6.60
N LEU A 139 9.68 1.05 6.04
CA LEU A 139 10.57 -0.11 6.06
C LEU A 139 11.83 0.13 5.23
N ASP A 140 11.71 0.80 4.08
CA ASP A 140 12.85 1.17 3.24
C ASP A 140 13.81 2.10 3.98
N ALA A 141 13.27 3.02 4.80
CA ALA A 141 14.07 3.95 5.60
C ALA A 141 14.70 3.30 6.85
N ILE A 142 14.08 2.27 7.42
CA ILE A 142 14.63 1.53 8.57
C ILE A 142 15.67 0.51 8.12
N PHE A 143 15.38 -0.22 7.04
CA PHE A 143 16.22 -1.29 6.51
C PHE A 143 17.07 -0.78 5.34
N GLU A 144 17.87 0.24 5.63
CA GLU A 144 18.77 0.86 4.65
C GLU A 144 19.69 -0.18 3.99
N GLY A 145 19.76 -0.14 2.67
CA GLY A 145 20.56 -1.10 1.88
C GLY A 145 19.84 -2.39 1.49
N TYR A 146 18.60 -2.61 1.99
CA TYR A 146 17.76 -3.67 1.48
C TYR A 146 17.17 -3.27 0.13
N LYS A 147 17.06 -4.25 -0.77
CA LYS A 147 16.45 -4.03 -2.09
C LYS A 147 14.94 -4.28 -2.02
N SER A 148 14.16 -3.27 -2.36
CA SER A 148 12.70 -3.40 -2.42
C SER A 148 12.23 -3.93 -3.76
N TYR A 149 11.30 -4.89 -3.72
CA TYR A 149 10.57 -5.42 -4.86
C TYR A 149 9.08 -5.11 -4.68
N ILE A 150 8.48 -4.53 -5.70
CA ILE A 150 7.13 -3.94 -5.61
C ILE A 150 6.14 -4.69 -6.51
N GLY A 151 5.12 -5.27 -5.87
CA GLY A 151 4.05 -6.00 -6.55
C GLY A 151 4.42 -7.42 -6.91
N GLN A 152 3.40 -8.22 -7.23
CA GLN A 152 3.57 -9.66 -7.49
C GLN A 152 4.41 -9.95 -8.73
N GLU A 153 4.22 -9.21 -9.80
CA GLU A 153 4.92 -9.46 -11.07
C GLU A 153 6.42 -9.31 -10.90
N GLU A 154 6.86 -8.22 -10.26
CA GLU A 154 8.29 -8.01 -10.01
C GLU A 154 8.88 -9.14 -9.15
N LEU A 155 8.16 -9.57 -8.12
CA LEU A 155 8.59 -10.66 -7.24
C LEU A 155 8.67 -12.00 -7.96
N ILE A 156 7.69 -12.34 -8.80
CA ILE A 156 7.65 -13.63 -9.51
C ILE A 156 8.75 -13.72 -10.57
N PHE A 157 8.98 -12.64 -11.32
CA PHE A 157 9.89 -12.67 -12.47
C PHE A 157 11.33 -12.26 -12.15
N THR A 158 11.63 -11.85 -10.93
CA THR A 158 13.00 -11.50 -10.51
C THR A 158 13.68 -12.66 -9.79
N ASN A 159 15.00 -12.78 -9.95
CA ASN A 159 15.79 -13.69 -9.14
C ASN A 159 15.99 -13.07 -7.74
N LEU A 160 15.23 -13.60 -6.77
CA LEU A 160 15.33 -13.21 -5.37
C LEU A 160 16.51 -13.96 -4.72
N THR A 161 17.25 -13.26 -3.87
CA THR A 161 18.39 -13.84 -3.14
C THR A 161 18.02 -14.31 -1.74
N GLY A 162 16.89 -13.83 -1.22
CA GLY A 162 16.44 -14.13 0.13
C GLY A 162 17.26 -13.44 1.22
N VAL A 163 18.11 -12.47 0.87
CA VAL A 163 18.94 -11.75 1.82
C VAL A 163 18.97 -10.26 1.48
N GLY A 164 18.63 -9.43 2.46
CA GLY A 164 18.63 -7.98 2.29
C GLY A 164 17.53 -7.49 1.33
N GLU A 165 16.34 -8.06 1.42
CA GLU A 165 15.24 -7.77 0.48
C GLU A 165 13.95 -7.42 1.22
N ILE A 166 13.17 -6.51 0.64
CA ILE A 166 11.82 -6.12 1.11
C ILE A 166 10.82 -6.46 0.00
N TYR A 167 9.86 -7.30 0.32
CA TYR A 167 8.81 -7.72 -0.60
C TYR A 167 7.50 -6.97 -0.29
N LYS A 168 7.22 -5.92 -1.05
CA LYS A 168 5.98 -5.12 -0.96
C LYS A 168 4.89 -5.78 -1.80
N ILE A 169 4.28 -6.82 -1.24
CA ILE A 169 3.36 -7.70 -2.00
C ILE A 169 2.04 -7.02 -2.40
N HIS A 170 1.62 -5.95 -1.71
CA HIS A 170 0.44 -5.16 -2.05
C HIS A 170 0.77 -3.84 -2.76
N GLY A 171 1.99 -3.69 -3.26
CA GLY A 171 2.42 -2.48 -3.97
C GLY A 171 3.07 -1.43 -3.08
N SER A 172 3.34 -0.26 -3.65
CA SER A 172 4.07 0.83 -2.99
C SER A 172 3.58 2.19 -3.44
N VAL A 173 3.74 3.18 -2.56
CA VAL A 173 3.53 4.60 -2.89
C VAL A 173 4.44 5.09 -4.03
N ASP A 174 5.57 4.41 -4.29
CA ASP A 174 6.49 4.78 -5.37
C ASP A 174 6.03 4.30 -6.75
N LYS A 175 5.16 3.29 -6.77
CA LYS A 175 4.46 2.79 -7.97
C LYS A 175 2.96 2.74 -7.69
N PRO A 176 2.23 3.87 -7.77
CA PRO A 176 0.81 3.93 -7.40
C PRO A 176 -0.07 2.91 -8.13
N GLU A 177 0.27 2.55 -9.36
CA GLU A 177 -0.40 1.52 -10.16
C GLU A 177 -0.34 0.13 -9.51
N SER A 178 0.67 -0.13 -8.69
CA SER A 178 0.86 -1.41 -8.01
C SER A 178 0.00 -1.59 -6.76
N ILE A 179 -0.61 -0.51 -6.24
CA ILE A 179 -1.39 -0.52 -5.00
C ILE A 179 -2.62 -1.42 -5.15
N ILE A 180 -2.76 -2.39 -4.24
CA ILE A 180 -3.89 -3.31 -4.17
C ILE A 180 -4.88 -2.79 -3.13
N ILE A 181 -6.04 -2.29 -3.58
CA ILE A 181 -7.03 -1.70 -2.68
C ILE A 181 -8.48 -2.02 -3.10
N THR A 182 -8.76 -2.14 -4.39
CA THR A 182 -10.11 -2.42 -4.91
C THR A 182 -10.37 -3.93 -5.00
N GLU A 183 -11.64 -4.31 -5.15
CA GLU A 183 -12.03 -5.70 -5.39
C GLU A 183 -11.37 -6.29 -6.66
N GLU A 184 -11.24 -5.50 -7.71
CA GLU A 184 -10.57 -5.88 -8.94
C GLU A 184 -9.07 -6.15 -8.73
N ASP A 185 -8.40 -5.32 -7.90
CA ASP A 185 -7.01 -5.55 -7.55
C ASP A 185 -6.81 -6.85 -6.79
N TYR A 186 -7.72 -7.17 -5.85
CA TYR A 186 -7.67 -8.42 -5.11
C TYR A 186 -7.90 -9.65 -5.99
N LYS A 187 -8.81 -9.56 -6.96
CA LYS A 187 -9.02 -10.64 -7.95
C LYS A 187 -7.74 -10.91 -8.76
N LYS A 188 -7.12 -9.85 -9.27
CA LYS A 188 -5.84 -9.98 -10.00
C LYS A 188 -4.72 -10.52 -9.13
N PHE A 189 -4.67 -10.08 -7.86
CA PHE A 189 -3.70 -10.58 -6.90
C PHE A 189 -3.87 -12.07 -6.66
N GLU A 190 -5.09 -12.58 -6.55
CA GLU A 190 -5.38 -13.99 -6.32
C GLU A 190 -4.93 -14.87 -7.49
N GLU A 191 -5.06 -14.43 -8.73
CA GLU A 191 -4.65 -15.17 -9.93
C GLU A 191 -3.16 -15.57 -9.91
N LEU A 192 -2.30 -14.74 -9.33
CA LEU A 192 -0.86 -14.94 -9.24
C LEU A 192 -0.40 -15.40 -7.84
N SER A 193 -1.30 -15.48 -6.86
CA SER A 193 -0.93 -15.73 -5.46
C SER A 193 -0.22 -17.06 -5.25
N ALA A 194 -0.65 -18.12 -5.95
CA ALA A 194 -0.02 -19.44 -5.87
C ALA A 194 1.45 -19.41 -6.34
N TYR A 195 1.75 -18.68 -7.41
CA TYR A 195 3.12 -18.51 -7.92
C TYR A 195 3.98 -17.70 -6.94
N LEU A 196 3.42 -16.63 -6.37
CA LEU A 196 4.10 -15.82 -5.37
C LEU A 196 4.44 -16.62 -4.12
N ILE A 197 3.48 -17.40 -3.59
CA ILE A 197 3.69 -18.26 -2.43
C ILE A 197 4.78 -19.29 -2.73
N ALA A 198 4.70 -20.00 -3.86
CA ALA A 198 5.71 -20.96 -4.27
C ALA A 198 7.10 -20.30 -4.34
N LYS A 199 7.19 -19.10 -4.90
CA LYS A 199 8.45 -18.36 -5.01
C LYS A 199 9.03 -17.99 -3.64
N ILE A 200 8.21 -17.47 -2.74
CA ILE A 200 8.63 -17.08 -1.38
C ILE A 200 9.07 -18.32 -0.56
N LEU A 201 8.42 -19.45 -0.74
CA LEU A 201 8.79 -20.68 -0.03
C LEU A 201 10.10 -21.33 -0.53
N THR A 202 10.65 -20.88 -1.66
CA THR A 202 11.90 -21.39 -2.23
C THR A 202 13.13 -20.53 -1.89
N ILE A 203 12.93 -19.44 -1.18
CA ILE A 203 13.98 -18.54 -0.69
C ILE A 203 14.38 -18.93 0.74
#